data_f6fdcf0c66ccd4ef311a904ad949ed2c
#
_entry.id   f6fdcf0c66ccd4ef311a904ad949ed2c
#
_cell.length_a   1.000
_cell.length_b   1.000
_cell.length_c   1.000
_cell.angle_alpha   90.00
_cell.angle_beta   90.00
_cell.angle_gamma   90.00
#
_symmetry.space_group_name_H-M   'P 1'
#
loop_
_entity.id
_entity.type
_entity.pdbx_description
1 polymer ?
#
loop_
_entity_poly.entity_id
_entity_poly.type
_entity_poly.pdbx_seq_one_letter_code
_entity_poly.pdbx_strand_id
1 'polypeptide(L)'
;MMPWLSTIGLSLVFPVVLLCSHGLSAAQTVPGSAPEARDMALVGFNDLQGRSAYQPIIQQQGGRFIAYIGHHGGSTRNLLNGKTEPNGTSIVDVTDPQHPRYLHHVPGAASGTGEAGGAQMVRACAGKDLPKGNPAKTYLLRTVGNQAHEVLDVTDPSNPKFVSTVIADLTSTHKNWWECDTGIAYIVAYKKEEGWRSRGVKIFDLSDPVHPRYIRDYGVVGQEPGSSGEPVPAALHGPIRFGNRVYFGYGTSAGGILQVVDRDKLLQGDPTSPEPFAPTAKNILYAQIGRLDTSPYVGAHTTFPVLGLRIPEFAKNQHGQTADFVVLVNEAIQNECREQRQMVFLVDVTTPSKPFSVANFQVPEASGNFCARGGRFGAHASNESFTPIYYRRLVFISYFNAGVRAVDIRDPYRPQEVAFYIPAITEKTDKRCVPVTGGSEACKVAIQTNNVEVDDRGYIYIVDRANTGMHILELTGAARAIANFP
;
A
#
# COMPACT_ATOMS: atom_id res chain seq x y z
N MET A 1 14.83 69.54 -58.85
CA MET A 1 14.81 68.09 -59.01
C MET A 1 14.35 67.46 -57.70
N MET A 2 13.09 67.04 -57.65
CA MET A 2 12.51 66.42 -56.46
C MET A 2 12.73 64.93 -56.46
N PRO A 3 13.02 64.28 -55.31
CA PRO A 3 12.96 62.82 -55.20
C PRO A 3 11.61 62.38 -54.65
N TRP A 4 11.14 61.27 -55.15
CA TRP A 4 9.90 60.56 -54.84
C TRP A 4 9.96 59.94 -53.45
N LEU A 5 8.90 60.16 -52.65
CA LEU A 5 8.63 59.48 -51.38
C LEU A 5 7.79 58.21 -51.68
N SER A 6 8.34 57.06 -51.40
CA SER A 6 7.61 55.80 -51.39
C SER A 6 7.14 55.48 -49.96
N THR A 7 5.86 55.47 -49.74
CA THR A 7 5.19 55.07 -48.52
C THR A 7 5.22 53.51 -48.38
N ILE A 8 5.92 53.03 -47.37
CA ILE A 8 5.89 51.62 -46.98
C ILE A 8 4.74 51.46 -45.97
N GLY A 9 3.70 50.76 -46.36
CA GLY A 9 2.59 50.33 -45.49
C GLY A 9 3.05 49.21 -44.54
N LEU A 10 3.10 49.48 -43.25
CA LEU A 10 3.43 48.52 -42.20
C LEU A 10 2.13 47.79 -41.80
N SER A 11 1.94 46.57 -42.28
CA SER A 11 0.84 45.70 -41.83
C SER A 11 1.20 45.10 -40.46
N LEU A 12 0.57 45.59 -39.43
CA LEU A 12 0.63 45.00 -38.06
C LEU A 12 -0.22 43.70 -38.05
N VAL A 13 0.47 42.58 -38.08
CA VAL A 13 -0.14 41.27 -37.78
C VAL A 13 -0.13 41.12 -36.25
N PHE A 14 -1.29 41.23 -35.62
CA PHE A 14 -1.46 40.85 -34.21
C PHE A 14 -1.52 39.31 -34.11
N PRO A 15 -0.64 38.67 -33.32
CA PRO A 15 -0.81 37.25 -33.03
C PRO A 15 -2.02 37.12 -32.08
N VAL A 16 -3.06 36.39 -32.51
CA VAL A 16 -4.11 35.90 -31.63
C VAL A 16 -3.48 34.85 -30.73
N VAL A 17 -3.13 35.22 -29.51
CA VAL A 17 -2.77 34.28 -28.48
C VAL A 17 -4.06 33.59 -28.05
N LEU A 18 -4.27 32.37 -28.52
CA LEU A 18 -5.26 31.46 -27.96
C LEU A 18 -4.84 31.11 -26.54
N LEU A 19 -5.35 31.84 -25.57
CA LEU A 19 -5.29 31.43 -24.15
C LEU A 19 -6.15 30.16 -24.01
N CYS A 20 -5.51 28.99 -24.11
CA CYS A 20 -6.09 27.78 -23.56
C CYS A 20 -6.24 28.00 -22.07
N SER A 21 -7.40 28.45 -21.64
CA SER A 21 -7.83 28.39 -20.25
C SER A 21 -7.90 26.90 -19.86
N HIS A 22 -6.81 26.37 -19.32
CA HIS A 22 -6.90 25.16 -18.52
C HIS A 22 -7.80 25.54 -17.35
N GLY A 23 -9.07 25.13 -17.42
CA GLY A 23 -10.00 25.29 -16.32
C GLY A 23 -9.34 24.70 -15.07
N LEU A 24 -9.07 25.54 -14.08
CA LEU A 24 -8.73 25.08 -12.75
C LEU A 24 -9.86 24.16 -12.32
N SER A 25 -9.59 22.85 -12.27
CA SER A 25 -10.54 21.87 -11.76
C SER A 25 -10.97 22.35 -10.38
N ALA A 26 -12.24 22.69 -10.23
CA ALA A 26 -12.80 23.07 -8.94
C ALA A 26 -12.52 21.92 -7.96
N ALA A 27 -12.07 22.24 -6.76
CA ALA A 27 -11.87 21.24 -5.71
C ALA A 27 -13.16 20.40 -5.60
N GLN A 28 -12.99 19.06 -5.48
CA GLN A 28 -14.12 18.14 -5.29
C GLN A 28 -14.71 18.33 -3.88
N THR A 29 -15.42 19.41 -3.67
CA THR A 29 -15.91 19.82 -2.35
C THR A 29 -17.40 19.58 -2.15
N VAL A 30 -18.10 19.10 -3.18
CA VAL A 30 -19.55 18.87 -3.16
C VAL A 30 -19.83 17.39 -3.43
N PRO A 31 -20.61 16.71 -2.56
CA PRO A 31 -21.06 15.35 -2.83
C PRO A 31 -21.79 15.25 -4.18
N GLY A 32 -21.50 14.21 -4.96
CA GLY A 32 -22.08 14.00 -6.27
C GLY A 32 -21.38 14.73 -7.43
N SER A 33 -20.27 15.45 -7.19
CA SER A 33 -19.41 15.93 -8.27
C SER A 33 -18.82 14.76 -9.06
N ALA A 34 -18.49 14.99 -10.35
CA ALA A 34 -17.86 13.95 -11.16
C ALA A 34 -16.45 13.59 -10.65
N PRO A 35 -16.02 12.32 -10.72
CA PRO A 35 -14.65 11.95 -10.48
C PRO A 35 -13.72 12.54 -11.54
N GLU A 36 -12.43 12.69 -11.20
CA GLU A 36 -11.40 13.06 -12.19
C GLU A 36 -10.69 11.76 -12.65
N ALA A 37 -10.54 11.57 -13.95
CA ALA A 37 -9.93 10.37 -14.47
C ALA A 37 -9.21 10.62 -15.81
N ARG A 38 -8.22 9.78 -16.09
CA ARG A 38 -7.57 9.64 -17.38
C ARG A 38 -7.18 8.18 -17.58
N ASP A 39 -7.62 7.59 -18.71
CA ASP A 39 -7.36 6.19 -19.07
C ASP A 39 -7.64 5.15 -17.95
N MET A 40 -8.58 5.50 -17.05
CA MET A 40 -9.09 4.64 -15.97
C MET A 40 -10.58 4.98 -15.76
N ALA A 41 -11.42 3.95 -15.67
CA ALA A 41 -12.86 4.09 -15.53
C ALA A 41 -13.40 3.37 -14.30
N LEU A 42 -14.48 3.91 -13.72
CA LEU A 42 -15.24 3.24 -12.66
C LEU A 42 -16.05 2.10 -13.25
N VAL A 43 -15.93 0.92 -12.66
CA VAL A 43 -16.71 -0.28 -12.97
C VAL A 43 -17.82 -0.48 -11.94
N GLY A 44 -17.47 -0.37 -10.64
CA GLY A 44 -18.42 -0.54 -9.55
C GLY A 44 -17.98 0.13 -8.27
N PHE A 45 -18.92 0.24 -7.33
CA PHE A 45 -18.73 0.94 -6.07
C PHE A 45 -19.45 0.24 -4.93
N ASN A 46 -18.81 0.21 -3.75
CA ASN A 46 -19.43 -0.18 -2.49
C ASN A 46 -19.01 0.81 -1.40
N ASP A 47 -19.98 1.37 -0.68
CA ASP A 47 -19.76 2.40 0.32
C ASP A 47 -19.11 1.89 1.62
N LEU A 48 -18.89 0.56 1.74
CA LEU A 48 -18.38 -0.11 2.93
C LEU A 48 -19.09 0.32 4.23
N GLN A 49 -20.34 0.75 4.09
CA GLN A 49 -21.16 1.31 5.18
C GLN A 49 -20.54 2.56 5.84
N GLY A 50 -19.63 3.29 5.15
CA GLY A 50 -18.94 4.47 5.69
C GLY A 50 -17.86 4.11 6.72
N ARG A 51 -17.20 2.96 6.56
CA ARG A 51 -16.08 2.56 7.45
C ARG A 51 -14.75 3.00 6.86
N SER A 52 -13.88 3.56 7.71
CA SER A 52 -12.52 3.96 7.33
C SER A 52 -11.71 2.74 6.89
N ALA A 53 -11.43 2.61 5.59
CA ALA A 53 -10.80 1.42 5.03
C ALA A 53 -9.28 1.57 4.91
N TYR A 54 -8.56 0.42 5.05
CA TYR A 54 -7.11 0.35 4.96
C TYR A 54 -6.65 -0.56 3.82
N GLN A 55 -6.73 -1.89 3.96
CA GLN A 55 -6.16 -2.85 2.99
C GLN A 55 -7.26 -3.69 2.35
N PRO A 56 -7.42 -3.66 1.01
CA PRO A 56 -8.20 -4.64 0.28
C PRO A 56 -7.33 -5.83 -0.11
N ILE A 57 -7.88 -7.05 -0.06
CA ILE A 57 -7.32 -8.28 -0.64
C ILE A 57 -8.44 -8.97 -1.41
N ILE A 58 -8.16 -9.39 -2.64
CA ILE A 58 -9.12 -10.09 -3.48
C ILE A 58 -8.72 -11.57 -3.56
N GLN A 59 -9.62 -12.44 -3.07
CA GLN A 59 -9.42 -13.88 -3.08
C GLN A 59 -10.41 -14.57 -4.01
N GLN A 60 -9.91 -15.40 -4.93
CA GLN A 60 -10.75 -16.30 -5.69
C GLN A 60 -11.04 -17.56 -4.87
N GLN A 61 -12.31 -17.85 -4.60
CA GLN A 61 -12.76 -19.01 -3.84
C GLN A 61 -14.13 -19.48 -4.29
N GLY A 62 -14.31 -20.82 -4.46
CA GLY A 62 -15.58 -21.40 -4.87
C GLY A 62 -16.17 -20.82 -6.17
N GLY A 63 -15.32 -20.45 -7.13
CA GLY A 63 -15.72 -19.80 -8.38
C GLY A 63 -16.14 -18.34 -8.24
N ARG A 64 -15.99 -17.74 -7.06
CA ARG A 64 -16.32 -16.35 -6.74
C ARG A 64 -15.05 -15.55 -6.47
N PHE A 65 -15.14 -14.23 -6.67
CA PHE A 65 -14.13 -13.27 -6.23
C PHE A 65 -14.66 -12.52 -5.00
N ILE A 66 -13.94 -12.65 -3.90
CA ILE A 66 -14.31 -12.05 -2.62
C ILE A 66 -13.25 -11.02 -2.22
N ALA A 67 -13.69 -9.80 -1.95
CA ALA A 67 -12.86 -8.75 -1.40
C ALA A 67 -12.97 -8.77 0.13
N TYR A 68 -11.83 -8.89 0.81
CA TYR A 68 -11.68 -8.71 2.24
C TYR A 68 -11.03 -7.36 2.48
N ILE A 69 -11.69 -6.48 3.22
CA ILE A 69 -11.24 -5.11 3.44
C ILE A 69 -11.03 -4.87 4.92
N GLY A 70 -9.78 -4.62 5.32
CA GLY A 70 -9.43 -4.20 6.67
C GLY A 70 -9.78 -2.73 6.91
N HIS A 71 -10.14 -2.40 8.15
CA HIS A 71 -10.56 -1.06 8.55
C HIS A 71 -9.75 -0.51 9.72
N HIS A 72 -9.56 0.81 9.75
CA HIS A 72 -9.12 1.55 10.92
C HIS A 72 -10.14 1.51 12.05
N GLY A 73 -9.71 1.82 13.26
CA GLY A 73 -10.58 1.93 14.43
C GLY A 73 -11.70 2.96 14.27
N GLY A 74 -12.71 2.81 15.07
CA GLY A 74 -13.97 3.54 15.05
C GLY A 74 -15.13 2.56 15.15
N SER A 75 -16.36 3.06 15.12
CA SER A 75 -17.56 2.24 15.16
C SER A 75 -18.59 2.77 14.19
N THR A 76 -19.30 1.87 13.52
CA THR A 76 -20.29 2.20 12.50
C THR A 76 -21.49 1.24 12.61
N ARG A 77 -22.68 1.70 12.26
CA ARG A 77 -23.87 0.86 12.19
C ARG A 77 -23.73 -0.17 11.07
N ASN A 78 -23.84 -1.44 11.42
CA ASN A 78 -23.89 -2.54 10.45
C ASN A 78 -25.31 -2.65 9.90
N LEU A 79 -25.50 -2.38 8.62
CA LEU A 79 -26.81 -2.37 7.98
C LEU A 79 -27.41 -3.78 7.81
N LEU A 80 -26.60 -4.85 7.92
CA LEU A 80 -27.07 -6.22 7.83
C LEU A 80 -27.83 -6.68 9.08
N ASN A 81 -27.49 -6.11 10.26
CA ASN A 81 -28.07 -6.54 11.54
C ASN A 81 -28.59 -5.37 12.41
N GLY A 82 -28.40 -4.13 11.96
CA GLY A 82 -28.85 -2.92 12.65
C GLY A 82 -28.04 -2.52 13.88
N LYS A 83 -26.98 -3.25 14.27
CA LYS A 83 -26.16 -2.97 15.45
C LYS A 83 -25.03 -2.01 15.13
N THR A 84 -24.62 -1.18 16.09
CA THR A 84 -23.35 -0.44 16.02
C THR A 84 -22.23 -1.38 16.45
N GLU A 85 -21.22 -1.53 15.59
CA GLU A 85 -20.11 -2.45 15.76
C GLU A 85 -18.77 -1.73 15.59
N PRO A 86 -17.71 -2.11 16.35
CA PRO A 86 -16.37 -1.65 16.07
C PRO A 86 -15.99 -1.97 14.62
N ASN A 87 -15.29 -1.06 13.96
CA ASN A 87 -14.75 -1.35 12.64
C ASN A 87 -13.82 -2.57 12.69
N GLY A 88 -13.79 -3.34 11.62
CA GLY A 88 -13.04 -4.59 11.61
C GLY A 88 -12.70 -5.01 10.18
N THR A 89 -13.33 -6.06 9.67
CA THR A 89 -13.14 -6.53 8.30
C THR A 89 -14.48 -6.60 7.57
N SER A 90 -14.60 -5.86 6.48
CA SER A 90 -15.73 -6.00 5.55
C SER A 90 -15.45 -7.10 4.53
N ILE A 91 -16.48 -7.87 4.20
CA ILE A 91 -16.45 -8.94 3.21
C ILE A 91 -17.44 -8.61 2.11
N VAL A 92 -16.96 -8.47 0.89
CA VAL A 92 -17.74 -8.05 -0.27
C VAL A 92 -17.57 -9.04 -1.41
N ASP A 93 -18.66 -9.52 -1.97
CA ASP A 93 -18.65 -10.30 -3.21
C ASP A 93 -18.45 -9.33 -4.38
N VAL A 94 -17.36 -9.51 -5.11
CA VAL A 94 -16.97 -8.72 -6.27
C VAL A 94 -16.88 -9.61 -7.54
N THR A 95 -17.59 -10.75 -7.53
CA THR A 95 -17.67 -11.66 -8.68
C THR A 95 -18.24 -10.92 -9.89
N ASP A 96 -19.33 -10.20 -9.69
CA ASP A 96 -19.77 -9.15 -10.59
C ASP A 96 -19.20 -7.80 -10.10
N PRO A 97 -18.17 -7.28 -10.77
CA PRO A 97 -17.52 -6.05 -10.32
C PRO A 97 -18.41 -4.80 -10.51
N GLN A 98 -19.43 -4.85 -11.35
CA GLN A 98 -20.39 -3.74 -11.55
C GLN A 98 -21.38 -3.64 -10.39
N HIS A 99 -21.67 -4.76 -9.72
CA HIS A 99 -22.64 -4.84 -8.63
C HIS A 99 -22.03 -5.51 -7.39
N PRO A 100 -20.99 -4.89 -6.75
CA PRO A 100 -20.33 -5.47 -5.58
C PRO A 100 -21.30 -5.56 -4.40
N ARG A 101 -21.42 -6.76 -3.84
CA ARG A 101 -22.42 -7.09 -2.82
C ARG A 101 -21.76 -7.28 -1.44
N TYR A 102 -22.14 -6.43 -0.47
CA TYR A 102 -21.70 -6.55 0.91
C TYR A 102 -22.27 -7.80 1.55
N LEU A 103 -21.42 -8.72 2.03
CA LEU A 103 -21.81 -10.01 2.57
C LEU A 103 -21.81 -10.06 4.09
N HIS A 104 -20.77 -9.53 4.71
CA HIS A 104 -20.56 -9.62 6.16
C HIS A 104 -19.61 -8.55 6.68
N HIS A 105 -19.70 -8.27 7.97
CA HIS A 105 -18.72 -7.51 8.72
C HIS A 105 -18.26 -8.30 9.93
N VAL A 106 -16.96 -8.52 10.07
CA VAL A 106 -16.35 -9.12 11.25
C VAL A 106 -15.80 -8.00 12.13
N PRO A 107 -16.38 -7.73 13.29
CA PRO A 107 -15.91 -6.68 14.18
C PRO A 107 -14.43 -6.83 14.53
N GLY A 108 -13.72 -5.71 14.67
CA GLY A 108 -12.34 -5.66 15.12
C GLY A 108 -12.24 -5.36 16.61
N ALA A 109 -11.09 -4.81 17.06
CA ALA A 109 -10.91 -4.39 18.43
C ALA A 109 -11.88 -3.25 18.78
N ALA A 110 -12.55 -3.41 19.92
CA ALA A 110 -13.48 -2.41 20.43
C ALA A 110 -12.77 -1.14 20.95
N SER A 111 -11.51 -1.28 21.38
CA SER A 111 -10.67 -0.18 21.87
C SER A 111 -9.79 0.38 20.76
N GLY A 112 -9.50 1.67 20.85
CA GLY A 112 -8.62 2.38 19.93
C GLY A 112 -9.36 3.03 18.75
N THR A 113 -8.83 4.14 18.32
CA THR A 113 -9.27 4.88 17.12
C THR A 113 -8.15 4.93 16.11
N GLY A 114 -8.46 5.22 14.85
CA GLY A 114 -7.45 5.30 13.78
C GLY A 114 -6.60 4.03 13.69
N GLU A 115 -5.29 4.19 13.74
CA GLU A 115 -4.31 3.10 13.60
C GLU A 115 -4.31 2.10 14.79
N ALA A 116 -4.83 2.48 15.94
CA ALA A 116 -4.79 1.64 17.15
C ALA A 116 -5.98 0.68 17.27
N GLY A 117 -7.02 0.87 16.47
CA GLY A 117 -8.25 0.06 16.52
C GLY A 117 -8.53 -0.71 15.23
N GLY A 118 -9.73 -1.29 15.19
CA GLY A 118 -10.22 -2.00 14.01
C GLY A 118 -9.51 -3.32 13.69
N ALA A 119 -9.34 -3.61 12.40
CA ALA A 119 -8.60 -4.75 11.87
C ALA A 119 -8.01 -4.35 10.51
N GLN A 120 -6.97 -3.54 10.52
CA GLN A 120 -6.46 -2.84 9.34
C GLN A 120 -5.95 -3.77 8.24
N MET A 121 -5.20 -4.80 8.62
CA MET A 121 -4.51 -5.65 7.67
C MET A 121 -5.15 -7.03 7.59
N VAL A 122 -5.26 -7.51 6.37
CA VAL A 122 -5.81 -8.83 6.04
C VAL A 122 -4.95 -9.54 4.99
N ARG A 123 -4.87 -10.89 5.08
CA ARG A 123 -4.30 -11.77 4.06
C ARG A 123 -5.14 -13.03 3.97
N ALA A 124 -5.36 -13.56 2.78
CA ALA A 124 -6.14 -14.76 2.57
C ALA A 124 -5.30 -15.85 1.89
N CYS A 125 -5.50 -17.11 2.32
CA CYS A 125 -4.93 -18.29 1.68
C CYS A 125 -6.00 -19.36 1.49
N ALA A 126 -6.06 -19.96 0.31
CA ALA A 126 -6.82 -21.18 0.15
C ALA A 126 -6.11 -22.33 0.87
N GLY A 127 -6.84 -23.14 1.59
CA GLY A 127 -6.26 -24.23 2.38
C GLY A 127 -5.55 -25.29 1.54
N LYS A 128 -5.92 -25.43 0.27
CA LYS A 128 -5.23 -26.31 -0.69
C LYS A 128 -3.81 -25.83 -1.03
N ASP A 129 -3.55 -24.55 -0.86
CA ASP A 129 -2.24 -23.94 -1.17
C ASP A 129 -1.32 -23.91 0.06
N LEU A 130 -1.86 -24.18 1.26
CA LEU A 130 -1.10 -24.31 2.50
C LEU A 130 -0.61 -25.73 2.71
N PRO A 131 0.65 -25.96 3.13
CA PRO A 131 1.23 -27.31 3.25
C PRO A 131 0.45 -28.29 4.15
N LYS A 132 -0.24 -27.78 5.18
CA LYS A 132 -1.05 -28.57 6.12
C LYS A 132 -2.46 -28.00 6.29
N GLY A 133 -2.88 -27.12 5.37
CA GLY A 133 -4.21 -26.56 5.37
C GLY A 133 -5.27 -27.58 4.96
N ASN A 134 -6.50 -27.38 5.41
CA ASN A 134 -7.62 -28.16 4.91
C ASN A 134 -7.99 -27.68 3.49
N PRO A 135 -7.85 -28.53 2.46
CA PRO A 135 -8.02 -28.09 1.06
C PRO A 135 -9.45 -27.61 0.73
N ALA A 136 -10.45 -27.97 1.55
CA ALA A 136 -11.81 -27.49 1.38
C ALA A 136 -12.07 -26.11 1.99
N LYS A 137 -11.07 -25.51 2.66
CA LYS A 137 -11.22 -24.25 3.39
C LYS A 137 -10.49 -23.10 2.73
N THR A 138 -10.94 -21.89 3.06
CA THR A 138 -10.22 -20.62 2.84
C THR A 138 -10.02 -19.94 4.18
N TYR A 139 -8.81 -19.48 4.43
CA TYR A 139 -8.43 -18.85 5.69
C TYR A 139 -8.09 -17.37 5.49
N LEU A 140 -8.41 -16.56 6.50
CA LEU A 140 -8.11 -15.14 6.55
C LEU A 140 -7.29 -14.84 7.81
N LEU A 141 -6.05 -14.38 7.63
CA LEU A 141 -5.22 -13.81 8.67
C LEU A 141 -5.53 -12.31 8.76
N ARG A 142 -5.80 -11.80 9.96
CA ARG A 142 -6.07 -10.38 10.18
C ARG A 142 -5.46 -9.84 11.47
N THR A 143 -5.27 -8.52 11.54
CA THR A 143 -5.00 -7.81 12.80
C THR A 143 -6.28 -7.67 13.63
N VAL A 144 -6.12 -7.50 14.95
CA VAL A 144 -7.18 -7.10 15.87
C VAL A 144 -6.68 -5.90 16.67
N GLY A 145 -6.96 -4.69 16.19
CA GLY A 145 -6.37 -3.45 16.69
C GLY A 145 -4.85 -3.52 16.74
N ASN A 146 -4.27 -2.93 17.79
CA ASN A 146 -2.84 -3.06 18.10
C ASN A 146 -2.50 -4.30 18.97
N GLN A 147 -3.48 -5.17 19.24
CA GLN A 147 -3.40 -6.14 20.33
C GLN A 147 -3.08 -7.56 19.88
N ALA A 148 -3.52 -7.97 18.69
CA ALA A 148 -3.43 -9.36 18.28
C ALA A 148 -3.46 -9.55 16.77
N HIS A 149 -3.11 -10.78 16.35
CA HIS A 149 -3.43 -11.34 15.05
C HIS A 149 -4.18 -12.66 15.22
N GLU A 150 -5.17 -12.90 14.37
CA GLU A 150 -6.00 -14.11 14.40
C GLU A 150 -6.24 -14.65 13.00
N VAL A 151 -6.60 -15.92 12.93
CA VAL A 151 -7.03 -16.60 11.71
C VAL A 151 -8.53 -16.92 11.80
N LEU A 152 -9.23 -16.62 10.70
CA LEU A 152 -10.63 -16.96 10.51
C LEU A 152 -10.77 -17.99 9.38
N ASP A 153 -11.75 -18.88 9.47
CA ASP A 153 -12.27 -19.66 8.36
C ASP A 153 -13.33 -18.83 7.63
N VAL A 154 -13.04 -18.48 6.39
CA VAL A 154 -13.89 -17.68 5.52
C VAL A 154 -14.37 -18.45 4.29
N THR A 155 -14.43 -19.77 4.40
CA THR A 155 -14.94 -20.67 3.35
C THR A 155 -16.36 -20.27 2.94
N ASP A 156 -17.22 -19.99 3.92
CA ASP A 156 -18.44 -19.22 3.72
C ASP A 156 -18.18 -17.75 4.07
N PRO A 157 -18.00 -16.87 3.07
CA PRO A 157 -17.70 -15.47 3.34
C PRO A 157 -18.85 -14.69 3.99
N SER A 158 -20.06 -15.29 4.01
CA SER A 158 -21.21 -14.70 4.71
C SER A 158 -21.29 -15.12 6.19
N ASN A 159 -20.46 -16.09 6.61
CA ASN A 159 -20.46 -16.61 7.97
C ASN A 159 -19.04 -17.00 8.44
N PRO A 160 -18.12 -16.02 8.56
CA PRO A 160 -16.76 -16.25 9.02
C PRO A 160 -16.72 -16.88 10.41
N LYS A 161 -15.76 -17.76 10.66
CA LYS A 161 -15.59 -18.44 11.94
C LYS A 161 -14.19 -18.29 12.46
N PHE A 162 -14.04 -18.00 13.74
CA PHE A 162 -12.75 -17.98 14.41
C PHE A 162 -12.08 -19.37 14.33
N VAL A 163 -10.77 -19.38 14.05
CA VAL A 163 -9.94 -20.59 13.99
C VAL A 163 -8.90 -20.58 15.09
N SER A 164 -8.04 -19.57 15.12
CA SER A 164 -6.93 -19.50 16.10
C SER A 164 -6.46 -18.07 16.31
N THR A 165 -5.88 -17.84 17.49
CA THR A 165 -5.06 -16.65 17.76
C THR A 165 -3.62 -16.95 17.40
N VAL A 166 -3.02 -16.16 16.51
CA VAL A 166 -1.61 -16.30 16.14
C VAL A 166 -0.72 -15.72 17.22
N ILE A 167 -1.04 -14.53 17.69
CA ILE A 167 -0.37 -13.84 18.80
C ILE A 167 -1.32 -12.82 19.41
N ALA A 168 -1.21 -12.62 20.73
CA ALA A 168 -1.96 -11.64 21.51
C ALA A 168 -1.05 -10.84 22.43
N ASP A 169 -1.65 -9.93 23.21
CA ASP A 169 -0.99 -9.09 24.21
C ASP A 169 0.14 -8.24 23.59
N LEU A 170 -0.10 -7.74 22.37
CA LEU A 170 0.82 -6.84 21.70
C LEU A 170 0.65 -5.40 22.21
N THR A 171 1.77 -4.67 22.27
CA THR A 171 1.77 -3.22 22.51
C THR A 171 1.42 -2.46 21.23
N SER A 172 1.89 -2.96 20.09
CA SER A 172 1.61 -2.40 18.76
C SER A 172 1.73 -3.48 17.70
N THR A 173 0.88 -3.39 16.69
CA THR A 173 1.00 -4.17 15.45
C THR A 173 0.56 -3.32 14.27
N HIS A 174 0.76 -3.83 13.04
CA HIS A 174 0.35 -3.10 11.85
C HIS A 174 0.08 -4.04 10.68
N LYS A 175 1.11 -4.38 9.88
CA LYS A 175 0.98 -5.23 8.71
C LYS A 175 1.25 -6.71 9.02
N ASN A 176 0.85 -7.55 8.08
CA ASN A 176 1.26 -8.94 7.99
C ASN A 176 1.51 -9.34 6.54
N TRP A 177 2.26 -10.40 6.35
CA TRP A 177 2.41 -11.09 5.09
C TRP A 177 2.29 -12.58 5.34
N TRP A 178 1.55 -13.30 4.51
CA TRP A 178 1.38 -14.74 4.63
C TRP A 178 1.71 -15.42 3.30
N GLU A 179 2.69 -16.29 3.32
CA GLU A 179 3.09 -17.12 2.19
C GLU A 179 2.18 -18.34 2.12
N CYS A 180 1.26 -18.39 1.17
CA CYS A 180 0.33 -19.52 1.07
C CYS A 180 1.06 -20.81 0.67
N ASP A 181 2.12 -20.72 -0.13
CA ASP A 181 2.91 -21.87 -0.60
C ASP A 181 3.73 -22.57 0.49
N THR A 182 4.13 -21.86 1.53
CA THR A 182 4.98 -22.39 2.61
C THR A 182 4.32 -22.34 3.98
N GLY A 183 3.30 -21.51 4.13
CA GLY A 183 2.63 -21.25 5.41
C GLY A 183 3.36 -20.25 6.30
N ILE A 184 4.53 -19.72 5.91
CA ILE A 184 5.26 -18.75 6.73
C ILE A 184 4.51 -17.41 6.76
N ALA A 185 4.32 -16.90 7.97
CA ALA A 185 3.69 -15.60 8.21
C ALA A 185 4.64 -14.64 8.92
N TYR A 186 4.70 -13.42 8.40
CA TYR A 186 5.47 -12.31 8.95
C TYR A 186 4.48 -11.34 9.59
N ILE A 187 4.53 -11.24 10.90
CA ILE A 187 3.62 -10.44 11.73
C ILE A 187 4.39 -9.21 12.22
N VAL A 188 4.08 -8.05 11.66
CA VAL A 188 4.65 -6.78 12.15
C VAL A 188 4.09 -6.52 13.53
N ALA A 189 4.93 -6.62 14.56
CA ALA A 189 4.49 -6.64 15.94
C ALA A 189 5.54 -6.12 16.90
N TYR A 190 5.07 -5.64 18.07
CA TYR A 190 5.91 -5.13 19.14
C TYR A 190 5.30 -5.48 20.50
N LYS A 191 6.14 -6.04 21.38
CA LYS A 191 5.89 -6.18 22.81
C LYS A 191 6.97 -5.42 23.57
N LYS A 192 6.56 -4.44 24.36
CA LYS A 192 7.51 -3.55 25.07
C LYS A 192 8.42 -4.32 26.05
N GLU A 193 7.88 -5.31 26.71
CA GLU A 193 8.57 -6.14 27.72
C GLU A 193 9.67 -7.03 27.13
N GLU A 194 9.67 -7.25 25.80
CA GLU A 194 10.70 -8.04 25.12
C GLU A 194 11.99 -7.25 24.83
N GLY A 195 12.01 -5.96 25.18
CA GLY A 195 13.20 -5.13 25.12
C GLY A 195 13.56 -4.60 23.72
N TRP A 196 12.74 -4.86 22.71
CA TRP A 196 12.91 -4.23 21.38
C TRP A 196 12.74 -2.71 21.48
N ARG A 197 13.54 -1.95 20.75
CA ARG A 197 13.54 -0.48 20.82
C ARG A 197 12.49 0.17 19.91
N SER A 198 12.10 -0.53 18.85
CA SER A 198 10.99 -0.17 17.97
C SER A 198 10.39 -1.43 17.36
N ARG A 199 9.25 -1.27 16.68
CA ARG A 199 8.47 -2.38 16.11
C ARG A 199 9.25 -3.08 14.99
N GLY A 200 9.45 -4.39 15.13
CA GLY A 200 10.03 -5.31 14.14
C GLY A 200 8.99 -6.29 13.60
N VAL A 201 9.42 -7.52 13.31
CA VAL A 201 8.58 -8.61 12.82
C VAL A 201 8.73 -9.85 13.70
N LYS A 202 7.60 -10.50 13.97
CA LYS A 202 7.52 -11.86 14.55
C LYS A 202 7.15 -12.84 13.45
N ILE A 203 7.91 -13.91 13.31
CA ILE A 203 7.76 -14.88 12.23
C ILE A 203 7.11 -16.14 12.79
N PHE A 204 6.06 -16.60 12.13
CA PHE A 204 5.29 -17.78 12.50
C PHE A 204 5.21 -18.78 11.35
N ASP A 205 5.10 -20.06 11.69
CA ASP A 205 4.66 -21.13 10.81
C ASP A 205 3.14 -21.27 10.98
N LEU A 206 2.38 -20.88 9.95
CA LEU A 206 0.96 -21.05 9.79
C LEU A 206 0.65 -22.06 8.66
N SER A 207 1.55 -23.00 8.38
CA SER A 207 1.30 -24.10 7.44
C SER A 207 0.06 -24.92 7.85
N ASP A 208 -0.16 -25.05 9.17
CA ASP A 208 -1.43 -25.41 9.79
C ASP A 208 -2.04 -24.18 10.47
N PRO A 209 -3.08 -23.59 9.89
CA PRO A 209 -3.69 -22.38 10.47
C PRO A 209 -4.37 -22.59 11.82
N VAL A 210 -4.64 -23.83 12.21
CA VAL A 210 -5.26 -24.19 13.49
C VAL A 210 -4.24 -24.14 14.62
N HIS A 211 -2.97 -24.45 14.33
CA HIS A 211 -1.89 -24.55 15.30
C HIS A 211 -0.73 -23.63 14.93
N PRO A 212 -0.86 -22.30 15.09
CA PRO A 212 0.22 -21.34 14.86
C PRO A 212 1.46 -21.66 15.67
N ARG A 213 2.64 -21.63 15.02
CA ARG A 213 3.91 -21.93 15.68
C ARG A 213 4.89 -20.79 15.49
N TYR A 214 5.31 -20.19 16.60
CA TYR A 214 6.34 -19.14 16.61
C TYR A 214 7.70 -19.69 16.16
N ILE A 215 8.44 -18.90 15.37
CA ILE A 215 9.79 -19.23 14.88
C ILE A 215 10.80 -18.28 15.53
N ARG A 216 10.70 -16.96 15.26
CA ARG A 216 11.66 -15.98 15.78
C ARG A 216 11.14 -14.54 15.62
N ASP A 217 11.82 -13.64 16.31
CA ASP A 217 11.76 -12.21 16.05
C ASP A 217 12.87 -11.78 15.09
N TYR A 218 12.62 -10.71 14.32
CA TYR A 218 13.60 -10.13 13.42
C TYR A 218 13.37 -8.64 13.24
N GLY A 219 14.43 -7.91 12.89
CA GLY A 219 14.38 -6.47 12.65
C GLY A 219 15.65 -5.98 11.96
N VAL A 220 15.93 -4.69 12.09
CA VAL A 220 17.16 -4.06 11.62
C VAL A 220 18.07 -3.79 12.82
N VAL A 221 19.40 -3.89 12.61
CA VAL A 221 20.39 -3.60 13.67
C VAL A 221 20.15 -2.21 14.25
N GLY A 222 20.13 -2.12 15.56
CA GLY A 222 19.78 -0.94 16.34
C GLY A 222 18.38 -1.00 16.96
N GLN A 223 17.52 -1.94 16.51
CA GLN A 223 16.20 -2.18 17.12
C GLN A 223 16.24 -3.29 18.18
N GLU A 224 17.20 -4.20 18.10
CA GLU A 224 17.28 -5.39 18.94
C GLU A 224 17.48 -5.07 20.44
N PRO A 225 17.04 -5.97 21.34
CA PRO A 225 17.26 -5.83 22.78
C PRO A 225 18.75 -5.66 23.13
N GLY A 226 19.03 -4.71 24.02
CA GLY A 226 20.40 -4.39 24.46
C GLY A 226 21.16 -3.43 23.53
N SER A 227 20.62 -3.07 22.36
CA SER A 227 21.19 -2.04 21.51
C SER A 227 21.05 -0.65 22.15
N SER A 228 22.09 0.21 22.01
CA SER A 228 22.15 1.54 22.62
C SER A 228 22.45 2.68 21.63
N GLY A 229 22.68 2.37 20.34
CA GLY A 229 22.96 3.36 19.32
C GLY A 229 21.81 4.33 19.08
N GLU A 230 22.12 5.58 18.71
CA GLU A 230 21.15 6.61 18.33
C GLU A 230 21.42 7.10 16.90
N PRO A 231 20.41 7.48 16.13
CA PRO A 231 18.97 7.36 16.46
C PRO A 231 18.47 5.91 16.44
N VAL A 232 17.40 5.64 17.19
CA VAL A 232 16.69 4.35 17.11
C VAL A 232 16.14 4.21 15.68
N PRO A 233 16.40 3.09 14.98
CA PRO A 233 15.84 2.87 13.66
C PRO A 233 14.31 2.95 13.67
N ALA A 234 13.74 3.49 12.60
CA ALA A 234 12.30 3.61 12.45
C ALA A 234 11.59 2.25 12.54
N ALA A 235 10.34 2.27 12.95
CA ALA A 235 9.51 1.08 13.07
C ALA A 235 9.31 0.39 11.72
N LEU A 236 9.30 -0.94 11.70
CA LEU A 236 8.94 -1.72 10.52
C LEU A 236 7.49 -1.40 10.14
N HIS A 237 7.28 -1.08 8.86
CA HIS A 237 5.95 -0.93 8.32
C HIS A 237 5.41 -2.26 7.79
N GLY A 238 6.12 -2.90 6.86
CA GLY A 238 5.68 -4.18 6.35
C GLY A 238 6.72 -4.93 5.52
N PRO A 239 6.61 -6.26 5.47
CA PRO A 239 7.36 -7.13 4.57
C PRO A 239 6.59 -7.42 3.28
N ILE A 240 7.34 -7.68 2.21
CA ILE A 240 6.84 -8.36 1.01
C ILE A 240 7.86 -9.44 0.61
N ARG A 241 7.40 -10.69 0.45
CA ARG A 241 8.24 -11.79 -0.01
C ARG A 241 8.10 -12.00 -1.50
N PHE A 242 9.22 -12.22 -2.17
CA PHE A 242 9.25 -12.73 -3.53
C PHE A 242 10.45 -13.68 -3.74
N GLY A 243 10.19 -14.89 -4.17
CA GLY A 243 11.22 -15.93 -4.26
C GLY A 243 11.89 -16.21 -2.91
N ASN A 244 13.22 -16.30 -2.88
CA ASN A 244 14.01 -16.47 -1.64
C ASN A 244 14.44 -15.13 -1.03
N ARG A 245 13.67 -14.06 -1.22
CA ARG A 245 13.97 -12.75 -0.64
C ARG A 245 12.75 -12.19 0.07
N VAL A 246 12.99 -11.52 1.20
CA VAL A 246 11.99 -10.70 1.90
C VAL A 246 12.49 -9.26 1.90
N TYR A 247 11.62 -8.35 1.50
CA TYR A 247 11.87 -6.91 1.43
C TYR A 247 11.12 -6.25 2.57
N PHE A 248 11.86 -5.66 3.50
CA PHE A 248 11.30 -4.97 4.65
C PHE A 248 11.41 -3.45 4.46
N GLY A 249 10.31 -2.75 4.70
CA GLY A 249 10.24 -1.30 4.68
C GLY A 249 10.05 -0.72 6.07
N TYR A 250 10.94 0.19 6.48
CA TYR A 250 10.90 0.86 7.78
C TYR A 250 10.67 2.36 7.61
N GLY A 251 9.91 2.94 8.53
CA GLY A 251 9.56 4.36 8.51
C GLY A 251 8.43 4.68 7.51
N THR A 252 7.59 5.62 7.89
CA THR A 252 6.48 6.12 7.06
C THR A 252 6.89 7.32 6.23
N SER A 253 7.14 8.47 6.88
CA SER A 253 7.54 9.74 6.25
C SER A 253 8.94 10.20 6.65
N ALA A 254 9.67 9.42 7.46
CA ALA A 254 11.00 9.75 7.94
C ALA A 254 11.81 8.50 8.27
N GLY A 255 13.14 8.61 8.21
CA GLY A 255 14.08 7.59 8.63
C GLY A 255 13.94 6.26 7.87
N GLY A 256 13.59 6.32 6.59
CA GLY A 256 13.28 5.15 5.80
C GLY A 256 14.46 4.22 5.60
N ILE A 257 14.22 2.89 5.74
CA ILE A 257 15.19 1.85 5.45
C ILE A 257 14.52 0.78 4.58
N LEU A 258 15.12 0.49 3.44
CA LEU A 258 14.86 -0.75 2.70
C LEU A 258 15.88 -1.78 3.16
N GLN A 259 15.40 -2.90 3.74
CA GLN A 259 16.25 -4.04 4.08
C GLN A 259 15.89 -5.22 3.18
N VAL A 260 16.88 -5.80 2.50
CA VAL A 260 16.74 -7.00 1.69
C VAL A 260 17.32 -8.18 2.43
N VAL A 261 16.53 -9.22 2.62
CA VAL A 261 16.87 -10.35 3.48
C VAL A 261 16.79 -11.66 2.69
N ASP A 262 17.78 -12.52 2.88
CA ASP A 262 17.73 -13.91 2.43
C ASP A 262 16.78 -14.70 3.32
N ARG A 263 15.71 -15.21 2.71
CA ARG A 263 14.63 -15.90 3.43
C ARG A 263 15.07 -17.20 4.08
N ASP A 264 15.90 -17.99 3.40
CA ASP A 264 16.36 -19.27 3.93
C ASP A 264 17.27 -19.05 5.15
N LYS A 265 18.21 -18.11 5.06
CA LYS A 265 19.04 -17.71 6.21
C LYS A 265 18.20 -17.15 7.37
N LEU A 266 17.16 -16.39 7.07
CA LEU A 266 16.25 -15.86 8.08
C LEU A 266 15.54 -16.97 8.84
N LEU A 267 15.07 -18.01 8.13
CA LEU A 267 14.30 -19.10 8.72
C LEU A 267 15.17 -20.21 9.35
N GLN A 268 16.42 -20.37 8.90
CA GLN A 268 17.35 -21.37 9.42
C GLN A 268 18.20 -20.82 10.57
N GLY A 269 18.44 -19.50 10.60
CA GLY A 269 19.32 -18.84 11.56
C GLY A 269 20.82 -19.04 11.25
N ASP A 270 21.69 -18.33 11.95
CA ASP A 270 23.15 -18.43 11.80
C ASP A 270 23.66 -19.75 12.40
N PRO A 271 24.14 -20.72 11.58
CA PRO A 271 24.63 -22.01 12.10
C PRO A 271 25.89 -21.90 12.93
N THR A 272 26.56 -20.74 12.92
CA THR A 272 27.76 -20.49 13.77
C THR A 272 27.42 -19.84 15.10
N SER A 273 26.15 -19.49 15.31
CA SER A 273 25.66 -18.93 16.57
C SER A 273 25.19 -20.04 17.50
N PRO A 274 25.54 -20.02 18.80
CA PRO A 274 24.99 -20.96 19.76
C PRO A 274 23.47 -20.82 19.93
N GLU A 275 22.94 -19.63 19.66
CA GLU A 275 21.51 -19.32 19.66
C GLU A 275 21.14 -18.68 18.33
N PRO A 276 20.88 -19.47 17.27
CA PRO A 276 20.69 -18.97 15.89
C PRO A 276 19.55 -17.97 15.71
N PHE A 277 18.57 -17.99 16.59
CA PHE A 277 17.39 -17.14 16.54
C PHE A 277 17.38 -16.00 17.57
N ALA A 278 18.38 -15.93 18.44
CA ALA A 278 18.49 -14.81 19.37
C ALA A 278 18.59 -13.48 18.60
N PRO A 279 17.86 -12.43 19.04
CA PRO A 279 17.82 -11.14 18.35
C PRO A 279 19.08 -10.32 18.63
N THR A 280 20.22 -10.79 18.13
CA THR A 280 21.50 -10.10 18.21
C THR A 280 21.85 -9.44 16.88
N ALA A 281 22.68 -8.38 16.91
CA ALA A 281 23.15 -7.72 15.69
C ALA A 281 23.81 -8.71 14.72
N LYS A 282 24.60 -9.69 15.25
CA LYS A 282 25.22 -10.75 14.43
C LYS A 282 24.18 -11.58 13.68
N ASN A 283 23.16 -12.08 14.38
CA ASN A 283 22.11 -12.93 13.80
C ASN A 283 21.19 -12.16 12.83
N ILE A 284 20.99 -10.86 13.07
CA ILE A 284 20.27 -9.98 12.15
C ILE A 284 21.06 -9.81 10.85
N LEU A 285 22.36 -9.49 10.95
CA LEU A 285 23.24 -9.29 9.80
C LEU A 285 23.48 -10.56 9.00
N TYR A 286 23.40 -11.74 9.61
CA TYR A 286 23.57 -13.01 8.91
C TYR A 286 22.53 -13.21 7.78
N ALA A 287 21.29 -12.84 8.03
CA ALA A 287 20.22 -12.95 7.03
C ALA A 287 20.11 -11.72 6.11
N GLN A 288 20.63 -10.55 6.52
CA GLN A 288 20.58 -9.34 5.72
C GLN A 288 21.57 -9.43 4.56
N ILE A 289 21.07 -9.27 3.32
CA ILE A 289 21.89 -9.25 2.11
C ILE A 289 22.04 -7.85 1.51
N GLY A 290 21.20 -6.93 1.91
CA GLY A 290 21.30 -5.53 1.49
C GLY A 290 20.51 -4.59 2.37
N ARG A 291 20.93 -3.31 2.33
CA ARG A 291 20.26 -2.21 3.05
C ARG A 291 20.47 -0.90 2.28
N LEU A 292 19.40 -0.12 2.18
CA LEU A 292 19.42 1.25 1.72
C LEU A 292 18.77 2.13 2.77
N ASP A 293 19.52 3.06 3.32
CA ASP A 293 19.00 4.12 4.17
C ASP A 293 18.61 5.31 3.28
N THR A 294 17.39 5.79 3.41
CA THR A 294 16.89 6.94 2.67
C THR A 294 17.29 8.25 3.37
N SER A 295 16.91 9.38 2.78
CA SER A 295 17.00 10.68 3.47
C SER A 295 16.21 10.64 4.80
N PRO A 296 16.67 11.31 5.86
CA PRO A 296 15.97 11.36 7.14
C PRO A 296 14.54 11.91 7.05
N TYR A 297 14.19 12.57 5.94
CA TYR A 297 12.88 13.22 5.72
C TYR A 297 11.94 12.43 4.82
N VAL A 298 12.30 11.20 4.43
CA VAL A 298 11.43 10.30 3.65
C VAL A 298 11.45 8.90 4.26
N GLY A 299 10.32 8.20 4.15
CA GLY A 299 10.15 6.85 4.70
C GLY A 299 10.49 5.74 3.70
N ALA A 300 10.21 4.51 4.11
CA ALA A 300 10.20 3.31 3.27
C ALA A 300 9.00 2.45 3.67
N HIS A 301 7.81 2.89 3.29
CA HIS A 301 6.54 2.35 3.76
C HIS A 301 6.18 1.02 3.08
N THR A 302 6.18 0.97 1.73
CA THR A 302 5.90 -0.23 0.95
C THR A 302 7.06 -0.54 0.02
N THR A 303 7.45 -1.82 -0.07
CA THR A 303 8.65 -2.29 -0.79
C THR A 303 8.27 -3.36 -1.80
N PHE A 304 7.65 -2.97 -2.91
CA PHE A 304 7.15 -3.91 -3.92
C PHE A 304 8.28 -4.36 -4.86
N PRO A 305 8.70 -5.66 -4.86
CA PRO A 305 9.78 -6.16 -5.71
C PRO A 305 9.30 -6.38 -7.16
N VAL A 306 10.13 -5.94 -8.09
CA VAL A 306 9.95 -6.12 -9.54
C VAL A 306 11.22 -6.77 -10.08
N LEU A 307 11.27 -8.11 -10.03
CA LEU A 307 12.47 -8.86 -10.36
C LEU A 307 12.47 -9.35 -11.81
N GLY A 308 13.64 -9.41 -12.43
CA GLY A 308 13.80 -9.86 -13.80
C GLY A 308 13.10 -8.93 -14.80
N LEU A 309 13.10 -7.63 -14.56
CA LEU A 309 12.57 -6.64 -15.49
C LEU A 309 13.50 -6.55 -16.71
N ARG A 310 12.96 -6.77 -17.91
CA ARG A 310 13.70 -6.65 -19.15
C ARG A 310 13.84 -5.18 -19.54
N ILE A 311 15.08 -4.74 -19.79
CA ILE A 311 15.41 -3.37 -20.20
C ILE A 311 16.13 -3.44 -21.54
N PRO A 312 15.42 -3.42 -22.68
CA PRO A 312 16.01 -3.62 -24.01
C PRO A 312 17.11 -2.61 -24.37
N GLU A 313 16.96 -1.36 -23.94
CA GLU A 313 17.95 -0.28 -24.18
C GLU A 313 19.27 -0.54 -23.47
N PHE A 314 19.24 -1.28 -22.37
CA PHE A 314 20.39 -1.63 -21.54
C PHE A 314 20.77 -3.11 -21.64
N ALA A 315 20.22 -3.84 -22.62
CA ALA A 315 20.45 -5.28 -22.80
C ALA A 315 21.93 -5.65 -23.02
N LYS A 316 22.75 -4.69 -23.37
CA LYS A 316 24.19 -4.88 -23.59
C LYS A 316 25.03 -4.54 -22.36
N ASN A 317 24.43 -4.20 -21.24
CA ASN A 317 25.18 -3.96 -20.02
C ASN A 317 25.79 -5.28 -19.49
N GLN A 318 26.75 -5.17 -18.58
CA GLN A 318 27.47 -6.31 -18.03
C GLN A 318 26.60 -7.24 -17.15
N HIS A 319 25.38 -6.82 -16.77
CA HIS A 319 24.44 -7.58 -15.98
C HIS A 319 23.41 -8.35 -16.84
N GLY A 320 23.53 -8.30 -18.18
CA GLY A 320 22.63 -8.96 -19.11
C GLY A 320 21.40 -8.13 -19.46
N GLN A 321 20.30 -8.82 -19.83
CA GLN A 321 19.09 -8.16 -20.37
C GLN A 321 18.02 -7.84 -19.31
N THR A 322 18.22 -8.28 -18.08
CA THR A 322 17.25 -8.08 -16.99
C THR A 322 17.94 -7.50 -15.76
N ALA A 323 17.19 -6.74 -14.99
CA ALA A 323 17.60 -6.20 -13.71
C ALA A 323 16.47 -6.34 -12.69
N ASP A 324 16.83 -6.28 -11.41
CA ASP A 324 15.93 -6.41 -10.29
C ASP A 324 15.72 -5.04 -9.65
N PHE A 325 14.46 -4.69 -9.38
CA PHE A 325 14.10 -3.43 -8.74
C PHE A 325 13.17 -3.63 -7.56
N VAL A 326 13.12 -2.61 -6.71
CA VAL A 326 12.08 -2.42 -5.70
C VAL A 326 11.39 -1.08 -5.96
N VAL A 327 10.08 -1.11 -6.07
CA VAL A 327 9.25 0.10 -6.00
C VAL A 327 9.10 0.42 -4.52
N LEU A 328 9.85 1.42 -4.06
CA LEU A 328 9.88 1.88 -2.67
C LEU A 328 8.95 3.08 -2.52
N VAL A 329 7.82 2.88 -1.86
CA VAL A 329 6.80 3.91 -1.66
C VAL A 329 6.95 4.53 -0.28
N ASN A 330 6.99 5.86 -0.20
CA ASN A 330 6.91 6.58 1.08
C ASN A 330 5.44 6.80 1.48
N GLU A 331 5.18 7.27 2.71
CA GLU A 331 3.84 7.65 3.14
C GLU A 331 3.79 9.12 3.56
N ALA A 332 2.88 9.89 2.98
CA ALA A 332 2.53 11.22 3.48
C ALA A 332 1.65 11.09 4.74
N ILE A 333 2.02 11.77 5.82
CA ILE A 333 1.29 11.71 7.10
C ILE A 333 0.67 13.03 7.53
N GLN A 334 1.13 14.18 6.96
CA GLN A 334 0.59 15.49 7.28
C GLN A 334 -0.42 15.96 6.25
N ASN A 335 -1.49 16.60 6.72
CA ASN A 335 -2.49 17.19 5.85
C ASN A 335 -1.96 18.45 5.15
N GLU A 336 -2.50 18.75 3.97
CA GLU A 336 -2.28 19.99 3.23
C GLU A 336 -0.80 20.31 2.97
N CYS A 337 0.00 19.28 2.61
CA CYS A 337 1.42 19.39 2.25
C CYS A 337 2.32 20.00 3.34
N ARG A 338 1.99 19.81 4.62
CA ARG A 338 2.76 20.37 5.75
C ARG A 338 3.98 19.54 6.14
N GLU A 339 4.50 18.76 5.22
CA GLU A 339 5.70 17.93 5.41
C GLU A 339 6.57 17.90 4.16
N GLN A 340 7.77 17.34 4.27
CA GLN A 340 8.59 17.01 3.11
C GLN A 340 7.80 16.08 2.18
N ARG A 341 7.86 16.35 0.88
CA ARG A 341 7.16 15.56 -0.14
C ARG A 341 7.53 14.09 -0.04
N GLN A 342 6.52 13.26 0.12
CA GLN A 342 6.64 11.80 0.06
C GLN A 342 6.37 11.33 -1.36
N MET A 343 7.21 10.43 -1.88
CA MET A 343 7.21 10.02 -3.28
C MET A 343 7.45 8.52 -3.42
N VAL A 344 7.65 8.06 -4.64
CA VAL A 344 7.97 6.68 -4.98
C VAL A 344 9.37 6.64 -5.57
N PHE A 345 10.23 5.74 -5.09
CA PHE A 345 11.55 5.51 -5.64
C PHE A 345 11.62 4.17 -6.39
N LEU A 346 12.30 4.13 -7.50
CA LEU A 346 12.76 2.91 -8.15
C LEU A 346 14.18 2.64 -7.65
N VAL A 347 14.32 1.54 -6.91
CA VAL A 347 15.59 1.14 -6.30
C VAL A 347 16.12 -0.09 -7.06
N ASP A 348 17.30 0.02 -7.68
CA ASP A 348 18.00 -1.12 -8.28
C ASP A 348 18.57 -2.00 -7.16
N VAL A 349 18.18 -3.27 -7.18
CA VAL A 349 18.61 -4.33 -6.27
C VAL A 349 19.21 -5.53 -7.04
N THR A 350 19.63 -5.31 -8.28
CA THR A 350 20.30 -6.32 -9.12
C THR A 350 21.54 -6.88 -8.42
N THR A 351 22.29 -5.99 -7.77
CA THR A 351 23.29 -6.36 -6.76
C THR A 351 22.71 -6.09 -5.39
N PRO A 352 22.04 -7.06 -4.75
CA PRO A 352 21.22 -6.81 -3.57
C PRO A 352 22.02 -6.28 -2.36
N SER A 353 23.32 -6.52 -2.31
CA SER A 353 24.21 -5.97 -1.27
C SER A 353 24.55 -4.48 -1.44
N LYS A 354 24.18 -3.88 -2.57
CA LYS A 354 24.45 -2.46 -2.89
C LYS A 354 23.23 -1.82 -3.56
N PRO A 355 22.10 -1.78 -2.89
CA PRO A 355 20.90 -1.17 -3.46
C PRO A 355 21.08 0.35 -3.61
N PHE A 356 20.55 0.93 -4.69
CA PHE A 356 20.59 2.37 -4.91
C PHE A 356 19.37 2.85 -5.71
N SER A 357 18.92 4.09 -5.47
CA SER A 357 17.81 4.69 -6.19
C SER A 357 18.24 5.13 -7.59
N VAL A 358 17.48 4.74 -8.61
CA VAL A 358 17.74 5.10 -10.01
C VAL A 358 16.78 6.15 -10.55
N ALA A 359 15.58 6.24 -9.98
CA ALA A 359 14.56 7.21 -10.37
C ALA A 359 13.55 7.44 -9.24
N ASN A 360 12.73 8.47 -9.39
CA ASN A 360 11.56 8.67 -8.55
C ASN A 360 10.32 9.03 -9.38
N PHE A 361 9.15 8.76 -8.81
CA PHE A 361 7.87 9.20 -9.33
C PHE A 361 7.16 10.04 -8.29
N GLN A 362 6.53 11.11 -8.73
CA GLN A 362 5.71 11.99 -7.91
C GLN A 362 4.63 12.69 -8.76
N VAL A 363 3.50 12.98 -8.12
CA VAL A 363 2.46 13.82 -8.72
C VAL A 363 2.76 15.27 -8.36
N PRO A 364 2.83 16.20 -9.34
CA PRO A 364 2.96 17.63 -9.03
C PRO A 364 1.70 18.14 -8.30
N GLU A 365 1.86 18.78 -7.14
CA GLU A 365 0.74 19.32 -6.37
C GLU A 365 -0.08 20.35 -7.14
N ALA A 366 0.58 21.16 -7.98
CA ALA A 366 -0.08 22.18 -8.79
C ALA A 366 -0.98 21.61 -9.88
N SER A 367 -0.75 20.36 -10.33
CA SER A 367 -1.55 19.74 -11.41
C SER A 367 -3.03 19.56 -11.04
N GLY A 368 -3.37 19.56 -9.75
CA GLY A 368 -4.72 19.45 -9.25
C GLY A 368 -5.00 20.34 -8.04
N ASN A 369 -4.11 21.28 -7.72
CA ASN A 369 -4.20 22.11 -6.52
C ASN A 369 -4.38 21.27 -5.23
N PHE A 370 -3.66 20.14 -5.15
CA PHE A 370 -3.89 19.11 -4.15
C PHE A 370 -3.66 19.57 -2.72
N CYS A 371 -2.70 20.46 -2.48
CA CYS A 371 -2.44 21.01 -1.14
C CYS A 371 -3.65 21.80 -0.58
N ALA A 372 -4.47 22.39 -1.45
CA ALA A 372 -5.65 23.17 -1.06
C ALA A 372 -6.94 22.33 -0.93
N ARG A 373 -6.96 21.08 -1.40
CA ARG A 373 -8.15 20.20 -1.36
C ARG A 373 -8.49 19.68 0.04
N GLY A 374 -7.56 19.78 0.99
CA GLY A 374 -7.68 19.17 2.32
C GLY A 374 -7.12 17.75 2.37
N GLY A 375 -6.87 17.26 3.58
CA GLY A 375 -6.30 15.94 3.81
C GLY A 375 -4.84 15.81 3.39
N ARG A 376 -4.34 14.58 3.41
CA ARG A 376 -2.97 14.24 2.99
C ARG A 376 -2.85 14.29 1.47
N PHE A 377 -1.69 14.73 0.99
CA PHE A 377 -1.27 14.64 -0.39
C PHE A 377 0.13 14.04 -0.45
N GLY A 378 0.29 12.99 -1.23
CA GLY A 378 1.55 12.25 -1.38
C GLY A 378 1.27 10.76 -1.57
N ALA A 379 2.32 10.00 -1.85
CA ALA A 379 2.24 8.56 -1.98
C ALA A 379 1.87 7.90 -0.64
N HIS A 380 1.29 6.70 -0.68
CA HIS A 380 1.04 5.87 0.50
C HIS A 380 1.43 4.41 0.28
N ALA A 381 0.82 3.71 -0.67
CA ALA A 381 1.09 2.30 -0.91
C ALA A 381 1.00 1.97 -2.39
N SER A 382 1.68 0.90 -2.81
CA SER A 382 1.43 0.23 -4.09
C SER A 382 0.47 -0.95 -3.92
N ASN A 383 -0.02 -1.49 -5.06
CA ASN A 383 -0.55 -2.84 -5.08
C ASN A 383 0.53 -3.83 -4.64
N GLU A 384 0.10 -4.95 -4.05
CA GLU A 384 1.00 -6.01 -3.56
C GLU A 384 0.78 -7.35 -4.31
N SER A 385 -0.19 -7.43 -5.22
CA SER A 385 -0.42 -8.57 -6.10
C SER A 385 0.61 -8.62 -7.24
N PHE A 386 1.07 -9.82 -7.55
CA PHE A 386 2.01 -10.12 -8.63
C PHE A 386 1.29 -10.65 -9.89
N THR A 387 0.05 -10.25 -10.13
CA THR A 387 -0.71 -10.72 -11.31
C THR A 387 0.08 -10.48 -12.60
N PRO A 388 0.19 -11.47 -13.50
CA PRO A 388 0.91 -11.35 -14.77
C PRO A 388 0.40 -10.24 -15.68
N ILE A 389 -0.84 -9.79 -15.48
CA ILE A 389 -1.44 -8.70 -16.25
C ILE A 389 -0.61 -7.41 -16.10
N TYR A 390 -0.16 -7.10 -14.88
CA TYR A 390 0.49 -5.83 -14.56
C TYR A 390 1.96 -5.97 -14.17
N TYR A 391 2.35 -7.13 -13.61
CA TYR A 391 3.70 -7.32 -13.10
C TYR A 391 4.78 -7.01 -14.15
N ARG A 392 5.79 -6.24 -13.78
CA ARG A 392 6.88 -5.72 -14.64
C ARG A 392 6.43 -4.73 -15.73
N ARG A 393 5.21 -4.20 -15.64
CA ARG A 393 4.65 -3.25 -16.61
C ARG A 393 4.10 -2.01 -15.94
N LEU A 394 3.15 -2.23 -15.05
CA LEU A 394 2.43 -1.17 -14.34
C LEU A 394 2.46 -1.44 -12.84
N VAL A 395 2.61 -0.38 -12.06
CA VAL A 395 2.35 -0.36 -10.62
C VAL A 395 1.28 0.67 -10.32
N PHE A 396 0.37 0.32 -9.43
CA PHE A 396 -0.68 1.23 -8.99
C PHE A 396 -0.30 1.81 -7.64
N ILE A 397 -0.33 3.13 -7.52
CA ILE A 397 0.07 3.86 -6.32
C ILE A 397 -1.15 4.61 -5.77
N SER A 398 -1.55 4.31 -4.54
CA SER A 398 -2.50 5.15 -3.82
C SER A 398 -1.83 6.46 -3.40
N TYR A 399 -2.53 7.58 -3.61
CA TYR A 399 -1.94 8.92 -3.47
C TYR A 399 -2.87 9.88 -2.69
N PHE A 400 -3.54 9.38 -1.66
CA PHE A 400 -4.49 10.07 -0.77
C PHE A 400 -5.51 10.94 -1.53
N ASN A 401 -5.50 12.29 -1.36
CA ASN A 401 -6.47 13.18 -2.01
C ASN A 401 -6.26 13.31 -3.54
N ALA A 402 -5.19 12.74 -4.06
CA ALA A 402 -4.96 12.62 -5.50
C ALA A 402 -5.37 11.24 -6.06
N GLY A 403 -6.08 10.40 -5.30
CA GLY A 403 -6.66 9.14 -5.77
C GLY A 403 -5.63 8.04 -6.01
N VAL A 404 -5.79 7.27 -7.09
CA VAL A 404 -4.85 6.23 -7.53
C VAL A 404 -4.16 6.62 -8.83
N ARG A 405 -2.88 6.26 -8.94
CA ARG A 405 -2.04 6.50 -10.12
C ARG A 405 -1.55 5.19 -10.69
N ALA A 406 -1.70 4.97 -12.00
CA ALA A 406 -1.05 3.87 -12.71
C ALA A 406 0.26 4.39 -13.31
N VAL A 407 1.36 3.77 -12.93
CA VAL A 407 2.71 4.19 -13.32
C VAL A 407 3.34 3.10 -14.19
N ASP A 408 3.73 3.45 -15.41
CA ASP A 408 4.51 2.58 -16.31
C ASP A 408 5.94 2.50 -15.80
N ILE A 409 6.38 1.29 -15.46
CA ILE A 409 7.70 0.99 -14.92
C ILE A 409 8.54 0.13 -15.88
N ARG A 410 8.10 -0.06 -17.13
CA ARG A 410 8.86 -0.85 -18.13
C ARG A 410 10.23 -0.24 -18.43
N ASP A 411 10.34 1.09 -18.31
CA ASP A 411 11.62 1.80 -18.18
C ASP A 411 11.74 2.29 -16.73
N PRO A 412 12.47 1.56 -15.86
CA PRO A 412 12.55 1.90 -14.43
C PRO A 412 13.35 3.17 -14.15
N TYR A 413 14.08 3.67 -15.14
CA TYR A 413 14.83 4.94 -15.04
C TYR A 413 13.95 6.15 -15.37
N ARG A 414 12.77 5.93 -15.96
CA ARG A 414 11.83 6.97 -16.40
C ARG A 414 10.38 6.56 -16.10
N PRO A 415 10.01 6.30 -14.85
CA PRO A 415 8.63 5.93 -14.50
C PRO A 415 7.65 7.03 -14.91
N GLN A 416 6.54 6.67 -15.56
CA GLN A 416 5.58 7.63 -16.12
C GLN A 416 4.16 7.32 -15.67
N GLU A 417 3.42 8.35 -15.23
CA GLU A 417 1.99 8.22 -15.02
C GLU A 417 1.27 8.05 -16.36
N VAL A 418 0.54 6.95 -16.50
CA VAL A 418 -0.22 6.63 -17.71
C VAL A 418 -1.73 6.69 -17.51
N ALA A 419 -2.21 6.55 -16.28
CA ALA A 419 -3.62 6.67 -15.94
C ALA A 419 -3.79 7.12 -14.50
N PHE A 420 -4.96 7.70 -14.19
CA PHE A 420 -5.35 8.00 -12.81
C PHE A 420 -6.86 7.99 -12.64
N TYR A 421 -7.28 7.81 -11.39
CA TYR A 421 -8.66 7.98 -10.97
C TYR A 421 -8.71 8.64 -9.58
N ILE A 422 -9.44 9.74 -9.47
CA ILE A 422 -9.67 10.47 -8.21
C ILE A 422 -11.16 10.38 -7.91
N PRO A 423 -11.59 9.62 -6.89
CA PRO A 423 -13.00 9.52 -6.52
C PRO A 423 -13.61 10.86 -6.17
N ALA A 424 -14.90 11.02 -6.43
CA ALA A 424 -15.70 12.10 -5.87
C ALA A 424 -15.90 11.88 -4.36
N ILE A 425 -16.07 12.96 -3.61
CA ILE A 425 -16.55 12.87 -2.22
C ILE A 425 -17.99 12.37 -2.18
N THR A 426 -18.37 11.71 -1.09
CA THR A 426 -19.75 11.25 -0.82
C THR A 426 -20.27 11.91 0.45
N GLU A 427 -21.56 11.73 0.76
CA GLU A 427 -22.15 12.16 2.03
C GLU A 427 -21.46 11.55 3.26
N LYS A 428 -20.75 10.43 3.09
CA LYS A 428 -20.01 9.74 4.15
C LYS A 428 -18.56 10.17 4.26
N THR A 429 -18.05 10.93 3.28
CA THR A 429 -16.66 11.36 3.27
C THR A 429 -16.37 12.28 4.45
N ASP A 430 -15.38 11.92 5.25
CA ASP A 430 -15.03 12.58 6.49
C ASP A 430 -14.17 13.83 6.28
N LYS A 431 -14.14 14.70 7.28
CA LYS A 431 -13.31 15.91 7.27
C LYS A 431 -11.87 15.60 7.67
N ARG A 432 -10.95 16.39 7.11
CA ARG A 432 -9.53 16.42 7.47
C ARG A 432 -9.17 17.84 7.87
N CYS A 433 -8.55 17.96 9.05
CA CYS A 433 -8.30 19.25 9.68
C CYS A 433 -6.80 19.57 9.74
N VAL A 434 -6.50 20.84 9.75
CA VAL A 434 -5.16 21.38 10.01
C VAL A 434 -5.26 22.46 11.08
N PRO A 435 -4.28 22.57 12.00
CA PRO A 435 -4.23 23.65 12.95
C PRO A 435 -3.99 25.00 12.22
N VAL A 436 -4.70 26.04 12.67
CA VAL A 436 -4.53 27.41 12.18
C VAL A 436 -4.14 28.35 13.32
N THR A 437 -3.71 29.58 12.99
CA THR A 437 -3.33 30.58 13.99
C THR A 437 -4.50 30.84 14.97
N GLY A 438 -4.18 30.90 16.25
CA GLY A 438 -5.19 31.10 17.31
C GLY A 438 -5.72 29.83 17.95
N GLY A 439 -5.15 28.64 17.64
CA GLY A 439 -5.47 27.36 18.31
C GLY A 439 -6.75 26.68 17.83
N SER A 440 -7.41 27.20 16.79
CA SER A 440 -8.52 26.56 16.09
C SER A 440 -8.04 25.62 14.98
N GLU A 441 -8.98 24.88 14.39
CA GLU A 441 -8.70 24.02 13.23
C GLU A 441 -9.52 24.44 12.02
N ALA A 442 -8.90 24.36 10.82
CA ALA A 442 -9.58 24.46 9.54
C ALA A 442 -9.79 23.04 8.99
N CYS A 443 -11.03 22.69 8.70
CA CYS A 443 -11.40 21.35 8.27
C CYS A 443 -12.02 21.36 6.87
N LYS A 444 -11.59 20.43 6.01
CA LYS A 444 -12.13 20.24 4.66
C LYS A 444 -12.56 18.79 4.48
N VAL A 445 -13.68 18.56 3.80
CA VAL A 445 -14.07 17.23 3.35
C VAL A 445 -13.14 16.82 2.22
N ALA A 446 -12.45 15.69 2.35
CA ALA A 446 -11.48 15.27 1.36
C ALA A 446 -11.35 13.74 1.33
N ILE A 447 -11.38 13.16 0.12
CA ILE A 447 -11.03 11.76 -0.06
C ILE A 447 -9.62 11.50 0.44
N GLN A 448 -9.38 10.27 0.86
CA GLN A 448 -8.07 9.78 1.29
C GLN A 448 -7.88 8.35 0.79
N THR A 449 -7.65 8.22 -0.53
CA THR A 449 -7.37 6.90 -1.14
C THR A 449 -6.19 6.28 -0.42
N ASN A 450 -6.46 5.20 0.31
CA ASN A 450 -5.50 4.63 1.24
C ASN A 450 -4.65 3.56 0.58
N ASN A 451 -5.24 2.42 0.24
CA ASN A 451 -4.54 1.32 -0.43
C ASN A 451 -5.21 0.97 -1.75
N VAL A 452 -4.43 0.29 -2.57
CA VAL A 452 -4.85 -0.24 -3.87
C VAL A 452 -4.44 -1.70 -3.98
N GLU A 453 -5.29 -2.53 -4.60
CA GLU A 453 -4.96 -3.90 -4.97
C GLU A 453 -5.53 -4.22 -6.34
N VAL A 454 -5.01 -5.25 -6.98
CA VAL A 454 -5.44 -5.71 -8.30
C VAL A 454 -5.73 -7.21 -8.29
N ASP A 455 -6.70 -7.65 -9.08
CA ASP A 455 -7.01 -9.06 -9.22
C ASP A 455 -6.52 -9.65 -10.56
N ASP A 456 -6.63 -10.97 -10.70
CA ASP A 456 -6.20 -11.71 -11.89
C ASP A 456 -7.15 -11.54 -13.11
N ARG A 457 -8.21 -10.75 -12.97
CA ARG A 457 -9.07 -10.29 -14.07
C ARG A 457 -8.63 -8.92 -14.60
N GLY A 458 -7.73 -8.24 -13.84
CA GLY A 458 -7.24 -6.90 -14.15
C GLY A 458 -8.09 -5.77 -13.60
N TYR A 459 -9.03 -6.04 -12.70
CA TYR A 459 -9.71 -4.98 -11.95
C TYR A 459 -8.82 -4.41 -10.86
N ILE A 460 -8.97 -3.11 -10.64
CA ILE A 460 -8.19 -2.33 -9.67
C ILE A 460 -9.14 -1.91 -8.55
N TYR A 461 -8.80 -2.24 -7.32
CA TYR A 461 -9.60 -1.97 -6.13
C TYR A 461 -8.91 -0.92 -5.29
N ILE A 462 -9.56 0.23 -5.10
CA ILE A 462 -9.08 1.27 -4.20
C ILE A 462 -10.06 1.44 -3.04
N VAL A 463 -9.51 1.69 -1.86
CA VAL A 463 -10.28 1.92 -0.65
C VAL A 463 -9.87 3.23 0.00
N ASP A 464 -10.78 3.83 0.75
CA ASP A 464 -10.60 5.17 1.26
C ASP A 464 -10.68 5.22 2.80
N ARG A 465 -9.68 5.87 3.44
CA ARG A 465 -9.65 6.02 4.90
C ARG A 465 -10.49 7.18 5.43
N ALA A 466 -11.06 8.00 4.54
CA ALA A 466 -12.01 9.06 4.88
C ALA A 466 -13.45 8.62 4.65
N ASN A 467 -13.74 7.32 4.74
CA ASN A 467 -15.09 6.74 4.68
C ASN A 467 -15.77 6.82 3.30
N THR A 468 -15.05 7.16 2.23
CA THR A 468 -15.64 7.29 0.88
C THR A 468 -16.03 5.93 0.29
N GLY A 469 -15.46 4.81 0.79
CA GLY A 469 -15.81 3.46 0.37
C GLY A 469 -14.74 2.79 -0.50
N MET A 470 -15.18 1.77 -1.27
CA MET A 470 -14.34 1.01 -2.22
C MET A 470 -14.81 1.28 -3.65
N HIS A 471 -13.88 1.60 -4.53
CA HIS A 471 -14.11 1.73 -5.96
C HIS A 471 -13.41 0.60 -6.70
N ILE A 472 -14.12 -0.01 -7.66
CA ILE A 472 -13.59 -1.02 -8.58
C ILE A 472 -13.40 -0.35 -9.92
N LEU A 473 -12.19 -0.37 -10.44
CA LEU A 473 -11.77 0.37 -11.62
C LEU A 473 -11.21 -0.58 -12.68
N GLU A 474 -11.18 -0.12 -13.91
CA GLU A 474 -10.46 -0.77 -15.01
C GLU A 474 -9.61 0.24 -15.78
N LEU A 475 -8.53 -0.23 -16.39
CA LEU A 475 -7.77 0.58 -17.34
C LEU A 475 -8.51 0.66 -18.67
N THR A 476 -8.44 1.83 -19.28
CA THR A 476 -8.99 2.12 -20.60
C THR A 476 -7.93 2.74 -21.51
N GLY A 477 -8.27 3.04 -22.74
CA GLY A 477 -7.43 3.79 -23.67
C GLY A 477 -6.00 3.24 -23.82
N ALA A 478 -5.04 4.15 -23.88
CA ALA A 478 -3.62 3.82 -24.08
C ALA A 478 -3.02 3.06 -22.89
N ALA A 479 -3.45 3.33 -21.67
CA ALA A 479 -2.94 2.66 -20.48
C ALA A 479 -3.29 1.17 -20.47
N ARG A 480 -4.48 0.77 -20.97
CA ARG A 480 -4.87 -0.63 -21.08
C ARG A 480 -3.96 -1.42 -22.02
N ALA A 481 -3.46 -0.78 -23.10
CA ALA A 481 -2.56 -1.42 -24.06
C ALA A 481 -1.15 -1.72 -23.47
N ILE A 482 -0.78 -1.12 -22.36
CA ILE A 482 0.49 -1.40 -21.67
C ILE A 482 0.40 -2.72 -20.90
N ALA A 483 -0.76 -3.03 -20.33
CA ALA A 483 -1.00 -4.25 -19.58
C ALA A 483 -0.93 -5.50 -20.49
N ASN A 484 -0.75 -6.67 -19.85
CA ASN A 484 -0.67 -7.96 -20.54
C ASN A 484 -1.97 -8.75 -20.31
N PHE A 485 -3.07 -8.19 -20.80
CA PHE A 485 -4.34 -8.92 -20.81
C PHE A 485 -4.24 -10.14 -21.72
N PRO A 486 -4.87 -11.28 -21.35
CA PRO A 486 -4.92 -12.48 -22.19
C PRO A 486 -5.68 -12.27 -23.49
#